data_3549ec72223492acca5842673c219707
#
_entry.id   3549ec72223492acca5842673c219707
#
_cell.length_a   1.000
_cell.length_b   1.000
_cell.length_c   1.000
_cell.angle_alpha   90.00
_cell.angle_beta   90.00
_cell.angle_gamma   90.00
#
_symmetry.space_group_name_H-M   'P 1'
#
loop_
_entity.id
_entity.type
_entity.pdbx_description
1 polymer ?
#
loop_
_entity_poly.entity_id
_entity_poly.type
_entity_poly.pdbx_seq_one_letter_code
_entity_poly.pdbx_strand_id
1 'polypeptide(L)'
;METPVDYLTFQFENLSEPLVIPKEITGKKGLAITTHTSVAAFDSYSSFDFILIMATIPGQSGGLFDKHNFSKIRSFRNRYPSKSIHVDGGVNAEVSFILRNMGVSTSVSGSYLFNAPSIGQALMNLTKRDIESQFMVSDFMTPLQEAPFVRVSSCTKKSILETVENGNLGFCLVIDELNKLIGIVSSADIRKALLR
;
A
#
# COMPACT_ATOMS: atom_id res chain seq x y z
N MET A 1 -6.27 -16.24 -33.78
CA MET A 1 -6.62 -14.90 -33.26
C MET A 1 -5.87 -14.74 -31.92
N GLU A 2 -4.87 -13.87 -31.86
CA GLU A 2 -4.18 -13.57 -30.62
C GLU A 2 -5.09 -12.65 -29.81
N THR A 3 -5.44 -13.06 -28.58
CA THR A 3 -6.22 -12.22 -27.67
C THR A 3 -5.23 -11.24 -27.00
N PRO A 4 -5.38 -9.93 -27.20
CA PRO A 4 -4.51 -8.98 -26.53
C PRO A 4 -4.72 -9.07 -25.00
N VAL A 5 -3.61 -9.15 -24.25
CA VAL A 5 -3.62 -9.21 -22.80
C VAL A 5 -3.03 -7.91 -22.27
N ASP A 6 -3.84 -7.13 -21.51
CA ASP A 6 -3.41 -5.86 -20.95
C ASP A 6 -2.51 -6.03 -19.71
N TYR A 7 -2.78 -7.06 -18.91
CA TYR A 7 -2.06 -7.36 -17.68
C TYR A 7 -1.71 -8.85 -17.62
N LEU A 8 -0.45 -9.14 -17.35
CA LEU A 8 0.07 -10.49 -17.15
C LEU A 8 0.71 -10.59 -15.79
N THR A 9 0.28 -11.55 -14.97
CA THR A 9 0.76 -11.73 -13.59
C THR A 9 1.39 -13.10 -13.44
N PHE A 10 2.56 -13.13 -12.83
CA PHE A 10 3.32 -14.36 -12.54
C PHE A 10 3.32 -14.61 -11.04
N GLN A 11 2.94 -15.83 -10.62
CA GLN A 11 2.95 -16.21 -9.20
C GLN A 11 4.36 -16.57 -8.79
N PHE A 12 4.95 -15.78 -7.91
CA PHE A 12 6.35 -15.91 -7.47
C PHE A 12 6.67 -17.30 -6.91
N GLU A 13 5.78 -17.83 -6.08
CA GLU A 13 5.98 -19.13 -5.42
C GLU A 13 6.00 -20.31 -6.38
N ASN A 14 5.55 -20.12 -7.62
CA ASN A 14 5.55 -21.15 -8.67
C ASN A 14 6.70 -20.99 -9.68
N LEU A 15 7.53 -19.95 -9.52
CA LEU A 15 8.68 -19.73 -10.40
C LEU A 15 9.87 -20.56 -9.93
N SER A 16 10.25 -21.58 -10.70
CA SER A 16 11.39 -22.45 -10.41
C SER A 16 12.71 -21.97 -11.02
N GLU A 17 12.65 -21.09 -12.01
CA GLU A 17 13.81 -20.56 -12.75
C GLU A 17 13.59 -19.08 -13.13
N PRO A 18 14.66 -18.36 -13.53
CA PRO A 18 14.51 -17.01 -14.05
C PRO A 18 13.52 -16.95 -15.20
N LEU A 19 12.51 -16.10 -15.05
CA LEU A 19 11.41 -15.99 -16.01
C LEU A 19 11.90 -15.35 -17.30
N VAL A 20 11.82 -16.05 -18.41
CA VAL A 20 12.07 -15.53 -19.76
C VAL A 20 10.72 -15.12 -20.37
N ILE A 21 10.49 -13.83 -20.49
CA ILE A 21 9.25 -13.30 -21.07
C ILE A 21 9.50 -13.02 -22.55
N PRO A 22 8.70 -13.62 -23.47
CA PRO A 22 8.78 -13.33 -24.90
C PRO A 22 8.59 -11.81 -25.16
N LYS A 23 9.33 -11.28 -26.13
CA LYS A 23 9.29 -9.83 -26.49
C LYS A 23 7.94 -9.41 -27.05
N GLU A 24 7.19 -10.33 -27.58
CA GLU A 24 5.86 -10.14 -28.20
C GLU A 24 4.79 -9.80 -27.14
N ILE A 25 5.05 -10.10 -25.85
CA ILE A 25 4.14 -9.75 -24.76
C ILE A 25 4.31 -8.27 -24.42
N THR A 26 3.37 -7.45 -24.90
CA THR A 26 3.36 -5.98 -24.72
C THR A 26 2.58 -5.52 -23.49
N GLY A 27 1.74 -6.38 -22.88
CA GLY A 27 0.96 -6.06 -21.69
C GLY A 27 1.82 -5.74 -20.47
N LYS A 28 1.22 -5.05 -19.49
CA LYS A 28 1.86 -4.77 -18.18
C LYS A 28 2.14 -6.07 -17.44
N LYS A 29 3.33 -6.16 -16.87
CA LYS A 29 3.83 -7.35 -16.18
C LYS A 29 3.81 -7.14 -14.68
N GLY A 30 3.28 -8.10 -13.93
CA GLY A 30 3.19 -8.09 -12.48
C GLY A 30 3.72 -9.35 -11.83
N LEU A 31 4.23 -9.20 -10.62
CA LEU A 31 4.60 -10.32 -9.75
C LEU A 31 3.54 -10.49 -8.68
N ALA A 32 2.91 -11.67 -8.62
CA ALA A 32 2.02 -12.03 -7.52
C ALA A 32 2.81 -12.68 -6.40
N ILE A 33 2.56 -12.25 -5.17
CA ILE A 33 3.13 -12.83 -3.94
C ILE A 33 2.04 -13.11 -2.91
N THR A 34 2.22 -14.15 -2.10
CA THR A 34 1.31 -14.46 -0.99
C THR A 34 1.61 -13.62 0.25
N THR A 35 0.73 -13.70 1.27
CA THR A 35 0.90 -13.03 2.56
C THR A 35 2.25 -13.35 3.22
N HIS A 36 2.78 -14.57 3.05
CA HIS A 36 4.01 -15.00 3.70
C HIS A 36 5.30 -14.65 2.93
N THR A 37 5.19 -14.27 1.65
CA THR A 37 6.35 -13.91 0.82
C THR A 37 6.74 -12.45 1.06
N SER A 38 8.02 -12.20 1.27
CA SER A 38 8.54 -10.83 1.44
C SER A 38 8.42 -10.01 0.16
N VAL A 39 8.17 -8.70 0.30
CA VAL A 39 8.20 -7.75 -0.84
C VAL A 39 9.57 -7.66 -1.52
N ALA A 40 10.65 -8.08 -0.84
CA ALA A 40 11.99 -8.17 -1.40
C ALA A 40 12.08 -9.16 -2.59
N ALA A 41 11.13 -10.10 -2.71
CA ALA A 41 11.02 -10.96 -3.89
C ALA A 41 10.88 -10.16 -5.20
N PHE A 42 10.33 -8.94 -5.12
CA PHE A 42 10.18 -8.06 -6.28
C PHE A 42 11.51 -7.47 -6.78
N ASP A 43 12.59 -7.50 -5.99
CA ASP A 43 13.89 -6.91 -6.36
C ASP A 43 14.43 -7.49 -7.66
N SER A 44 14.34 -8.81 -7.83
CA SER A 44 14.72 -9.52 -9.05
C SER A 44 13.80 -9.26 -10.24
N TYR A 45 12.64 -8.68 -10.00
CA TYR A 45 11.59 -8.38 -10.98
C TYR A 45 11.28 -6.87 -11.04
N SER A 46 12.23 -6.03 -10.66
CA SER A 46 12.06 -4.56 -10.58
C SER A 46 11.71 -3.91 -11.93
N SER A 47 11.95 -4.60 -13.05
CA SER A 47 11.49 -4.21 -14.39
C SER A 47 9.98 -4.39 -14.60
N PHE A 48 9.27 -5.13 -13.74
CA PHE A 48 7.83 -5.30 -13.82
C PHE A 48 7.09 -4.02 -13.43
N ASP A 49 5.86 -3.88 -13.91
CA ASP A 49 5.05 -2.67 -13.76
C ASP A 49 4.36 -2.58 -12.41
N PHE A 50 3.99 -3.74 -11.82
CA PHE A 50 3.22 -3.81 -10.58
C PHE A 50 3.50 -5.07 -9.76
N ILE A 51 3.13 -5.00 -8.48
CA ILE A 51 2.99 -6.16 -7.60
C ILE A 51 1.52 -6.50 -7.41
N LEU A 52 1.18 -7.79 -7.37
CA LEU A 52 -0.11 -8.28 -6.90
C LEU A 52 0.08 -8.98 -5.54
N ILE A 53 -0.55 -8.45 -4.50
CA ILE A 53 -0.52 -9.04 -3.16
C ILE A 53 -1.77 -9.91 -3.00
N MET A 54 -1.54 -11.22 -2.86
CA MET A 54 -2.59 -12.21 -2.55
C MET A 54 -2.87 -12.14 -1.04
N ALA A 55 -3.95 -11.48 -0.66
CA ALA A 55 -4.26 -11.14 0.73
C ALA A 55 -5.09 -12.20 1.47
N THR A 56 -5.34 -13.34 0.83
CA THR A 56 -5.96 -14.53 1.40
C THR A 56 -5.15 -15.77 0.99
N ILE A 57 -5.55 -16.94 1.45
CA ILE A 57 -4.96 -18.20 0.97
C ILE A 57 -5.31 -18.36 -0.52
N PRO A 58 -4.32 -18.49 -1.40
CA PRO A 58 -4.56 -18.65 -2.84
C PRO A 58 -5.48 -19.84 -3.14
N GLY A 59 -6.42 -19.64 -4.07
CA GLY A 59 -7.39 -20.66 -4.46
C GLY A 59 -8.62 -20.80 -3.55
N GLN A 60 -8.69 -20.09 -2.43
CA GLN A 60 -9.89 -20.04 -1.58
C GLN A 60 -10.80 -18.88 -1.97
N SER A 61 -12.00 -19.21 -2.48
CA SER A 61 -13.06 -18.22 -2.66
C SER A 61 -13.71 -17.87 -1.32
N GLY A 62 -13.98 -16.56 -1.07
CA GLY A 62 -14.65 -16.11 0.15
C GLY A 62 -13.76 -15.99 1.38
N GLY A 63 -12.44 -16.06 1.23
CA GLY A 63 -11.49 -15.83 2.32
C GLY A 63 -11.54 -14.40 2.86
N LEU A 64 -11.17 -14.23 4.14
CA LEU A 64 -11.05 -12.91 4.76
C LEU A 64 -9.70 -12.28 4.41
N PHE A 65 -9.68 -10.95 4.33
CA PHE A 65 -8.45 -10.19 4.16
C PHE A 65 -7.54 -10.34 5.38
N ASP A 66 -6.30 -10.77 5.15
CA ASP A 66 -5.30 -10.83 6.19
C ASP A 66 -4.66 -9.46 6.42
N LYS A 67 -4.87 -8.87 7.60
CA LYS A 67 -4.40 -7.53 7.97
C LYS A 67 -2.88 -7.35 7.94
N HIS A 68 -2.08 -8.43 7.99
CA HIS A 68 -0.63 -8.34 7.82
C HIS A 68 -0.24 -7.76 6.45
N ASN A 69 -1.12 -7.87 5.47
CA ASN A 69 -0.89 -7.28 4.16
C ASN A 69 -0.91 -5.74 4.16
N PHE A 70 -1.49 -5.08 5.15
CA PHE A 70 -1.38 -3.62 5.29
C PHE A 70 0.08 -3.19 5.46
N SER A 71 0.83 -3.84 6.34
CA SER A 71 2.26 -3.56 6.52
C SER A 71 3.06 -3.88 5.26
N LYS A 72 2.71 -4.96 4.56
CA LYS A 72 3.32 -5.35 3.29
C LYS A 72 3.10 -4.31 2.19
N ILE A 73 1.87 -3.80 2.04
CA ILE A 73 1.52 -2.73 1.09
C ILE A 73 2.37 -1.49 1.38
N ARG A 74 2.47 -1.07 2.64
CA ARG A 74 3.29 0.08 3.05
C ARG A 74 4.76 -0.15 2.75
N SER A 75 5.31 -1.31 3.10
CA SER A 75 6.71 -1.66 2.83
C SER A 75 7.02 -1.64 1.34
N PHE A 76 6.11 -2.15 0.49
CA PHE A 76 6.28 -2.10 -0.95
C PHE A 76 6.23 -0.66 -1.48
N ARG A 77 5.27 0.14 -1.01
CA ARG A 77 5.14 1.55 -1.41
C ARG A 77 6.41 2.35 -1.09
N ASN A 78 6.98 2.14 0.09
CA ASN A 78 8.21 2.81 0.52
C ASN A 78 9.41 2.39 -0.35
N ARG A 79 9.50 1.11 -0.72
CA ARG A 79 10.60 0.58 -1.52
C ARG A 79 10.47 0.90 -3.01
N TYR A 80 9.25 0.92 -3.55
CA TYR A 80 8.94 1.13 -4.96
C TYR A 80 7.82 2.17 -5.15
N PRO A 81 8.08 3.46 -4.86
CA PRO A 81 7.03 4.49 -4.83
C PRO A 81 6.34 4.72 -6.17
N SER A 82 7.00 4.43 -7.29
CA SER A 82 6.46 4.58 -8.64
C SER A 82 5.72 3.35 -9.19
N LYS A 83 5.81 2.20 -8.50
CA LYS A 83 5.16 0.97 -8.97
C LYS A 83 3.72 0.89 -8.50
N SER A 84 2.86 0.30 -9.33
CA SER A 84 1.47 0.04 -8.97
C SER A 84 1.37 -1.12 -8.00
N ILE A 85 0.40 -1.03 -7.08
CA ILE A 85 0.06 -2.11 -6.14
C ILE A 85 -1.34 -2.58 -6.48
N HIS A 86 -1.45 -3.87 -6.75
CA HIS A 86 -2.71 -4.58 -6.90
C HIS A 86 -2.91 -5.51 -5.69
N VAL A 87 -4.15 -5.71 -5.28
CA VAL A 87 -4.49 -6.58 -4.14
C VAL A 87 -5.64 -7.49 -4.54
N ASP A 88 -5.51 -8.78 -4.26
CA ASP A 88 -6.55 -9.78 -4.45
C ASP A 88 -6.74 -10.59 -3.17
N GLY A 89 -8.01 -10.83 -2.82
CA GLY A 89 -8.41 -11.64 -1.68
C GLY A 89 -9.05 -10.86 -0.54
N GLY A 90 -10.26 -11.25 -0.16
CA GLY A 90 -11.01 -10.70 0.96
C GLY A 90 -11.43 -9.24 0.83
N VAL A 91 -11.41 -8.67 -0.38
CA VAL A 91 -11.75 -7.26 -0.60
C VAL A 91 -13.27 -7.07 -0.53
N ASN A 92 -13.71 -6.43 0.54
CA ASN A 92 -15.07 -5.94 0.78
C ASN A 92 -15.07 -4.40 0.82
N ALA A 93 -16.17 -3.77 1.18
CA ALA A 93 -16.31 -2.32 1.25
C ALA A 93 -15.30 -1.66 2.20
N GLU A 94 -15.11 -2.24 3.40
CA GLU A 94 -14.19 -1.76 4.43
C GLU A 94 -12.74 -1.86 3.96
N VAL A 95 -12.33 -3.04 3.50
CA VAL A 95 -10.97 -3.28 2.98
C VAL A 95 -10.70 -2.36 1.79
N SER A 96 -11.65 -2.23 0.85
CA SER A 96 -11.51 -1.33 -0.30
C SER A 96 -11.27 0.12 0.12
N PHE A 97 -11.98 0.60 1.15
CA PHE A 97 -11.78 1.95 1.69
C PHE A 97 -10.34 2.13 2.22
N ILE A 98 -9.85 1.19 3.03
CA ILE A 98 -8.50 1.24 3.59
C ILE A 98 -7.45 1.18 2.47
N LEU A 99 -7.56 0.22 1.55
CA LEU A 99 -6.62 0.03 0.44
C LEU A 99 -6.49 1.29 -0.44
N ARG A 100 -7.61 1.97 -0.73
CA ARG A 100 -7.58 3.23 -1.50
C ARG A 100 -6.80 4.33 -0.77
N ASN A 101 -6.97 4.43 0.56
CA ASN A 101 -6.24 5.41 1.36
C ASN A 101 -4.75 5.05 1.52
N MET A 102 -4.39 3.79 1.36
CA MET A 102 -3.00 3.32 1.31
C MET A 102 -2.37 3.45 -0.09
N GLY A 103 -3.10 3.96 -1.07
CA GLY A 103 -2.61 4.18 -2.43
C GLY A 103 -2.55 2.91 -3.29
N VAL A 104 -3.32 1.88 -2.96
CA VAL A 104 -3.49 0.70 -3.83
C VAL A 104 -4.18 1.13 -5.12
N SER A 105 -3.62 0.73 -6.26
CA SER A 105 -4.11 1.14 -7.59
C SER A 105 -5.29 0.30 -8.07
N THR A 106 -5.28 -0.99 -7.74
CA THR A 106 -6.28 -1.95 -8.19
C THR A 106 -6.59 -2.94 -7.08
N SER A 107 -7.86 -3.19 -6.82
CA SER A 107 -8.31 -4.26 -5.92
C SER A 107 -9.26 -5.20 -6.65
N VAL A 108 -9.06 -6.50 -6.45
CA VAL A 108 -9.92 -7.56 -7.01
C VAL A 108 -10.92 -7.98 -5.94
N SER A 109 -12.20 -7.93 -6.30
CA SER A 109 -13.30 -8.30 -5.41
C SER A 109 -14.21 -9.29 -6.14
N GLY A 110 -14.14 -10.55 -5.79
CA GLY A 110 -14.95 -11.63 -6.39
C GLY A 110 -16.16 -11.97 -5.51
N SER A 111 -15.93 -12.78 -4.48
CA SER A 111 -17.01 -13.31 -3.63
C SER A 111 -17.90 -12.24 -2.99
N TYR A 112 -17.35 -11.09 -2.64
CA TYR A 112 -18.13 -9.97 -2.10
C TYR A 112 -19.17 -9.46 -3.10
N LEU A 113 -18.83 -9.40 -4.39
CA LEU A 113 -19.75 -8.96 -5.44
C LEU A 113 -20.78 -10.05 -5.81
N PHE A 114 -20.28 -11.28 -6.01
CA PHE A 114 -21.14 -12.36 -6.53
C PHE A 114 -22.08 -12.95 -5.47
N ASN A 115 -21.73 -12.87 -4.18
CA ASN A 115 -22.61 -13.30 -3.09
C ASN A 115 -23.56 -12.20 -2.59
N ALA A 116 -23.46 -10.98 -3.12
CA ALA A 116 -24.32 -9.88 -2.72
C ALA A 116 -25.73 -10.04 -3.33
N PRO A 117 -26.79 -9.66 -2.61
CA PRO A 117 -28.15 -9.62 -3.15
C PRO A 117 -28.28 -8.70 -4.38
N SER A 118 -27.42 -7.71 -4.49
CA SER A 118 -27.33 -6.79 -5.64
C SER A 118 -25.87 -6.43 -5.91
N ILE A 119 -25.37 -6.83 -7.07
CA ILE A 119 -24.02 -6.49 -7.54
C ILE A 119 -23.84 -4.97 -7.65
N GLY A 120 -24.84 -4.26 -8.15
CA GLY A 120 -24.80 -2.79 -8.28
C GLY A 120 -24.60 -2.11 -6.93
N GLN A 121 -25.35 -2.54 -5.90
CA GLN A 121 -25.20 -2.00 -4.55
C GLN A 121 -23.83 -2.36 -3.94
N ALA A 122 -23.34 -3.57 -4.17
CA ALA A 122 -22.03 -3.99 -3.70
C ALA A 122 -20.90 -3.18 -4.36
N LEU A 123 -20.98 -2.91 -5.65
CA LEU A 123 -20.05 -2.03 -6.37
C LEU A 123 -20.05 -0.61 -5.78
N MET A 124 -21.25 -0.04 -5.52
CA MET A 124 -21.35 1.26 -4.85
C MET A 124 -20.71 1.25 -3.46
N ASN A 125 -20.90 0.17 -2.70
CA ASN A 125 -20.30 0.03 -1.37
C ASN A 125 -18.77 -0.01 -1.42
N LEU A 126 -18.15 -0.63 -2.44
CA LEU A 126 -16.69 -0.64 -2.62
C LEU A 126 -16.11 0.78 -2.83
N THR A 127 -16.91 1.75 -3.23
CA THR A 127 -16.50 3.14 -3.48
C THR A 127 -16.90 4.11 -2.37
N LYS A 128 -17.62 3.68 -1.35
CA LYS A 128 -18.04 4.52 -0.21
C LYS A 128 -16.84 5.13 0.53
N ARG A 129 -17.07 6.28 1.15
CA ARG A 129 -16.07 7.03 1.94
C ARG A 129 -16.37 7.05 3.43
N ASP A 130 -17.59 6.73 3.82
CA ASP A 130 -18.10 6.66 5.19
C ASP A 130 -18.38 5.20 5.53
N ILE A 131 -17.41 4.51 6.05
CA ILE A 131 -17.50 3.09 6.39
C ILE A 131 -17.10 2.91 7.84
N GLU A 132 -17.96 2.25 8.61
CA GLU A 132 -17.58 1.72 9.92
C GLU A 132 -16.57 0.58 9.72
N SER A 133 -15.45 0.68 10.42
CA SER A 133 -14.35 -0.28 10.30
C SER A 133 -14.26 -1.16 11.54
N GLN A 134 -14.06 -2.46 11.33
CA GLN A 134 -13.66 -3.41 12.36
C GLN A 134 -12.13 -3.44 12.56
N PHE A 135 -11.36 -2.95 11.57
CA PHE A 135 -9.93 -2.78 11.72
C PHE A 135 -9.63 -1.55 12.59
N MET A 136 -8.65 -1.70 13.46
CA MET A 136 -8.14 -0.58 14.24
C MET A 136 -7.21 0.27 13.39
N VAL A 137 -7.12 1.57 13.70
CA VAL A 137 -6.16 2.49 13.03
C VAL A 137 -4.74 1.95 13.11
N SER A 138 -4.37 1.30 14.23
CA SER A 138 -3.06 0.66 14.41
C SER A 138 -2.74 -0.45 13.40
N ASP A 139 -3.75 -1.07 12.78
CA ASP A 139 -3.54 -2.15 11.80
C ASP A 139 -2.99 -1.63 10.47
N PHE A 140 -3.30 -0.37 10.10
CA PHE A 140 -2.93 0.20 8.80
C PHE A 140 -2.23 1.56 8.86
N MET A 141 -2.10 2.21 10.03
CA MET A 141 -1.36 3.46 10.18
C MET A 141 0.13 3.31 9.84
N THR A 142 0.78 4.42 9.53
CA THR A 142 2.25 4.50 9.50
C THR A 142 2.77 4.48 10.94
N PRO A 143 3.54 3.48 11.36
CA PRO A 143 4.08 3.42 12.72
C PRO A 143 5.11 4.53 12.92
N LEU A 144 5.35 4.93 14.19
CA LEU A 144 6.26 6.02 14.51
C LEU A 144 7.66 5.85 13.92
N GLN A 145 8.15 4.60 13.86
CA GLN A 145 9.48 4.28 13.33
C GLN A 145 9.62 4.58 11.82
N GLU A 146 8.51 4.61 11.10
CA GLU A 146 8.45 4.92 9.66
C GLU A 146 7.98 6.37 9.40
N ALA A 147 7.47 7.06 10.43
CA ALA A 147 7.00 8.45 10.32
C ALA A 147 8.17 9.45 10.41
N PRO A 148 8.09 10.60 9.73
CA PRO A 148 9.10 11.64 9.90
C PRO A 148 8.94 12.31 11.28
N PHE A 149 9.93 12.17 12.16
CA PHE A 149 9.91 12.82 13.46
C PHE A 149 11.28 13.42 13.87
N VAL A 150 11.23 14.39 14.77
CA VAL A 150 12.39 14.94 15.49
C VAL A 150 12.11 14.87 16.99
N ARG A 151 13.17 14.68 17.79
CA ARG A 151 13.07 14.77 19.25
C ARG A 151 13.25 16.19 19.71
N VAL A 152 12.49 16.62 20.72
CA VAL A 152 12.57 17.97 21.28
C VAL A 152 14.00 18.30 21.70
N SER A 153 14.71 17.37 22.35
CA SER A 153 16.09 17.56 22.83
C SER A 153 17.12 17.83 21.74
N SER A 154 16.87 17.34 20.52
CA SER A 154 17.76 17.51 19.35
C SER A 154 17.13 18.33 18.22
N CYS A 155 15.99 18.97 18.50
CA CYS A 155 15.23 19.72 17.51
C CYS A 155 15.93 21.02 17.14
N THR A 156 16.34 21.14 15.88
CA THR A 156 16.91 22.36 15.29
C THR A 156 16.13 22.76 14.05
N LYS A 157 16.24 24.02 13.61
CA LYS A 157 15.64 24.44 12.33
C LYS A 157 16.08 23.56 11.18
N LYS A 158 17.35 23.17 11.14
CA LYS A 158 17.92 22.31 10.11
C LYS A 158 17.32 20.90 10.17
N SER A 159 17.27 20.28 11.35
CA SER A 159 16.72 18.92 11.48
C SER A 159 15.24 18.84 11.12
N ILE A 160 14.45 19.88 11.43
CA ILE A 160 13.04 19.94 11.01
C ILE A 160 12.93 20.00 9.48
N LEU A 161 13.69 20.89 8.83
CA LEU A 161 13.68 21.04 7.37
C LEU A 161 14.05 19.73 6.67
N GLU A 162 15.16 19.12 7.08
CA GLU A 162 15.64 17.85 6.54
C GLU A 162 14.62 16.73 6.74
N THR A 163 13.98 16.67 7.92
CA THR A 163 12.98 15.62 8.21
C THR A 163 11.70 15.80 7.40
N VAL A 164 11.23 17.03 7.19
CA VAL A 164 10.06 17.32 6.36
C VAL A 164 10.34 16.99 4.90
N GLU A 165 11.51 17.35 4.39
CA GLU A 165 11.90 17.10 3.00
C GLU A 165 12.07 15.60 2.73
N ASN A 166 12.86 14.91 3.55
CA ASN A 166 13.12 13.48 3.39
C ASN A 166 11.87 12.62 3.63
N GLY A 167 10.98 13.07 4.50
CA GLY A 167 9.75 12.34 4.84
C GLY A 167 8.68 12.34 3.74
N ASN A 168 8.76 13.26 2.77
CA ASN A 168 7.82 13.40 1.65
C ASN A 168 6.32 13.49 2.04
N LEU A 169 6.01 13.76 3.32
CA LEU A 169 4.65 13.91 3.82
C LEU A 169 4.24 15.38 4.01
N GLY A 170 5.19 16.31 3.83
CA GLY A 170 4.97 17.75 4.01
C GLY A 170 4.84 18.19 5.48
N PHE A 171 5.16 17.31 6.43
CA PHE A 171 5.21 17.61 7.87
C PHE A 171 6.23 16.72 8.57
N CYS A 172 6.60 17.10 9.80
CA CYS A 172 7.25 16.21 10.75
C CYS A 172 6.56 16.25 12.11
N LEU A 173 6.66 15.15 12.85
CA LEU A 173 6.23 15.04 14.24
C LEU A 173 7.34 15.53 15.15
N VAL A 174 6.98 16.26 16.22
CA VAL A 174 7.89 16.60 17.31
C VAL A 174 7.50 15.75 18.52
N ILE A 175 8.42 14.91 18.99
CA ILE A 175 8.18 13.98 20.10
C ILE A 175 9.15 14.23 21.25
N ASP A 176 8.76 13.84 22.47
CA ASP A 176 9.65 13.81 23.62
C ASP A 176 10.46 12.49 23.71
N GLU A 177 11.24 12.34 24.76
CA GLU A 177 12.09 11.15 24.97
C GLU A 177 11.28 9.88 25.28
N LEU A 178 10.02 10.04 25.67
CA LEU A 178 9.08 8.93 25.91
C LEU A 178 8.21 8.59 24.67
N ASN A 179 8.56 9.17 23.50
CA ASN A 179 7.81 9.07 22.25
C ASN A 179 6.40 9.69 22.30
N LYS A 180 6.14 10.59 23.24
CA LYS A 180 4.87 11.32 23.29
C LYS A 180 4.91 12.47 22.27
N LEU A 181 3.83 12.61 21.51
CA LEU A 181 3.67 13.71 20.55
C LEU A 181 3.55 15.06 21.31
N ILE A 182 4.46 15.98 21.00
CA ILE A 182 4.48 17.35 21.54
C ILE A 182 3.89 18.32 20.53
N GLY A 183 4.09 18.09 19.23
CA GLY A 183 3.56 18.95 18.19
C GLY A 183 3.81 18.39 16.81
N ILE A 184 3.30 19.12 15.81
CA ILE A 184 3.49 18.85 14.39
C ILE A 184 3.98 20.14 13.72
N VAL A 185 4.98 20.02 12.87
CA VAL A 185 5.49 21.13 12.03
C VAL A 185 5.27 20.79 10.58
N SER A 186 4.51 21.61 9.88
CA SER A 186 4.24 21.44 8.45
C SER A 186 5.14 22.33 7.58
N SER A 187 5.22 22.00 6.28
CA SER A 187 5.88 22.88 5.29
C SER A 187 5.28 24.30 5.27
N ALA A 188 3.98 24.44 5.60
CA ALA A 188 3.33 25.74 5.71
C ALA A 188 3.81 26.54 6.93
N ASP A 189 4.04 25.89 8.06
CA ASP A 189 4.57 26.55 9.27
C ASP A 189 5.99 27.02 9.05
N ILE A 190 6.82 26.22 8.38
CA ILE A 190 8.19 26.59 7.99
C ILE A 190 8.16 27.85 7.10
N ARG A 191 7.35 27.87 6.05
CA ARG A 191 7.24 29.05 5.17
C ARG A 191 6.80 30.30 5.92
N LYS A 192 5.81 30.19 6.82
CA LYS A 192 5.39 31.32 7.66
C LYS A 192 6.49 31.80 8.59
N ALA A 193 7.30 30.91 9.14
CA ALA A 193 8.40 31.28 10.03
C ALA A 193 9.55 32.00 9.29
N LEU A 194 9.75 31.72 8.00
CA LEU A 194 10.77 32.37 7.17
C LEU A 194 10.35 33.77 6.69
N LEU A 195 9.06 34.10 6.74
CA LEU A 195 8.52 35.40 6.36
C LEU A 195 8.40 36.39 7.52
N ARG A 196 8.76 35.97 8.73
CA ARG A 196 8.81 36.82 9.96
C ARG A 196 10.23 37.18 10.29
#